data_77a3dd7794473dc8410923564766049b
#
_entry.id   77a3dd7794473dc8410923564766049b
#
_cell.length_a   1.000
_cell.length_b   1.000
_cell.length_c   1.000
_cell.angle_alpha   90.00
_cell.angle_beta   90.00
_cell.angle_gamma   90.00
#
_symmetry.space_group_name_H-M   'P 1'
#
loop_
_entity.id
_entity.type
_entity.pdbx_description
1 polymer ?
#
loop_
_entity_poly.entity_id
_entity_poly.type
_entity_poly.pdbx_seq_one_letter_code
_entity_poly.pdbx_strand_id
1 'polypeptide(L)'
;MPKTETYPRLLADIGGTNARFGLEVTQRQIECIEVLRCEDFESLSDAVRFYLSKCKESLKLHPIYGSFAVATPIMGDFVQMTNNHWTFSIETTRQCLSLKKLLVINDFVAQAYAISAMQENDLAQIGGIKCEINAPKAILGPGTGLGVSTLIQNNDGSLKVLPGEGGHVSFAPFDDLEILVWQYARSKFNHVSAERFLSGSGLVLIYEALSKRKGLEKVAKLSKAELTPQIISERALNGDYPICRLTLDTFCSMLGTLAADVALTLGARGGVYLCGGIIPRFIDYFKTSPFRARFETKGRMGAFLASIPVHVVLKKTPGLDGAGIALENYLLHDKI
;
A
#
# COMPACT_ATOMS: atom_id res chain seq x y z
N MET A 1 -12.87 -19.47 -23.37
CA MET A 1 -13.21 -20.53 -22.40
C MET A 1 -14.48 -20.11 -21.65
N PRO A 2 -15.41 -21.01 -21.34
CA PRO A 2 -16.56 -20.66 -20.50
C PRO A 2 -16.03 -20.15 -19.15
N LYS A 3 -16.56 -19.01 -18.64
CA LYS A 3 -16.13 -18.35 -17.40
C LYS A 3 -16.17 -19.26 -16.15
N THR A 4 -16.93 -20.34 -16.18
CA THR A 4 -17.11 -21.28 -15.07
C THR A 4 -15.92 -22.23 -14.83
N GLU A 5 -15.05 -22.46 -15.82
CA GLU A 5 -13.93 -23.43 -15.69
C GLU A 5 -12.69 -22.83 -14.97
N THR A 6 -12.71 -21.54 -14.61
CA THR A 6 -11.56 -20.88 -13.97
C THR A 6 -11.70 -20.73 -12.46
N TYR A 7 -12.78 -21.17 -11.85
CA TYR A 7 -13.04 -21.12 -10.41
C TYR A 7 -13.12 -22.51 -9.79
N PRO A 8 -12.82 -22.68 -8.49
CA PRO A 8 -12.29 -21.66 -7.59
C PRO A 8 -10.85 -21.27 -7.92
N ARG A 9 -10.45 -20.04 -7.52
CA ARG A 9 -9.08 -19.54 -7.63
C ARG A 9 -8.47 -19.38 -6.25
N LEU A 10 -7.22 -19.77 -6.08
CA LEU A 10 -6.46 -19.57 -4.83
C LEU A 10 -5.83 -18.18 -4.81
N LEU A 11 -6.18 -17.37 -3.83
CA LEU A 11 -5.64 -16.03 -3.65
C LEU A 11 -4.82 -15.95 -2.38
N ALA A 12 -3.73 -15.18 -2.41
CA ALA A 12 -2.94 -14.88 -1.23
C ALA A 12 -2.47 -13.42 -1.22
N ASP A 13 -2.37 -12.85 -0.01
CA ASP A 13 -1.76 -11.56 0.31
C ASP A 13 -0.74 -11.79 1.43
N ILE A 14 0.56 -11.79 1.07
CA ILE A 14 1.65 -12.29 1.89
C ILE A 14 2.55 -11.13 2.30
N GLY A 15 2.44 -10.75 3.57
CA GLY A 15 3.29 -9.76 4.21
C GLY A 15 4.50 -10.36 4.92
N GLY A 16 5.17 -9.54 5.72
CA GLY A 16 6.32 -9.99 6.51
C GLY A 16 5.96 -10.90 7.70
N THR A 17 4.84 -10.68 8.34
CA THR A 17 4.42 -11.41 9.56
C THR A 17 3.28 -12.39 9.29
N ASN A 18 2.33 -11.99 8.45
CA ASN A 18 1.12 -12.73 8.17
C ASN A 18 0.94 -12.97 6.69
N ALA A 19 0.40 -14.14 6.34
CA ALA A 19 -0.10 -14.49 5.03
C ALA A 19 -1.62 -14.65 5.12
N ARG A 20 -2.35 -13.90 4.31
CA ARG A 20 -3.80 -14.01 4.18
C ARG A 20 -4.13 -14.80 2.94
N PHE A 21 -4.95 -15.83 3.09
CA PHE A 21 -5.42 -16.67 2.00
C PHE A 21 -6.92 -16.53 1.81
N GLY A 22 -7.41 -16.77 0.60
CA GLY A 22 -8.82 -16.80 0.27
C GLY A 22 -9.08 -17.62 -1.00
N LEU A 23 -10.30 -18.08 -1.16
CA LEU A 23 -10.78 -18.76 -2.35
C LEU A 23 -11.79 -17.89 -3.08
N GLU A 24 -11.47 -17.47 -4.29
CA GLU A 24 -12.44 -16.82 -5.16
C GLU A 24 -13.30 -17.89 -5.81
N VAL A 25 -14.51 -18.07 -5.28
CA VAL A 25 -15.45 -19.13 -5.72
C VAL A 25 -16.27 -18.73 -6.94
N THR A 26 -16.51 -17.44 -7.12
CA THR A 26 -17.03 -16.80 -8.34
C THR A 26 -16.35 -15.43 -8.46
N GLN A 27 -16.56 -14.74 -9.57
CA GLN A 27 -15.96 -13.43 -9.82
C GLN A 27 -16.19 -12.47 -8.64
N ARG A 28 -15.10 -12.07 -7.96
CA ARG A 28 -15.07 -11.15 -6.81
C ARG A 28 -15.79 -11.63 -5.55
N GLN A 29 -16.17 -12.89 -5.49
CA GLN A 29 -16.69 -13.50 -4.28
C GLN A 29 -15.59 -14.36 -3.66
N ILE A 30 -14.96 -13.84 -2.60
CA ILE A 30 -13.87 -14.51 -1.89
C ILE A 30 -14.43 -15.10 -0.59
N GLU A 31 -14.25 -16.39 -0.42
CA GLU A 31 -14.68 -17.17 0.75
C GLU A 31 -13.48 -17.80 1.46
N CYS A 32 -13.72 -18.42 2.60
CA CYS A 32 -12.72 -19.11 3.41
C CYS A 32 -11.48 -18.24 3.70
N ILE A 33 -11.68 -16.94 3.99
CA ILE A 33 -10.56 -16.06 4.27
C ILE A 33 -9.92 -16.44 5.60
N GLU A 34 -8.63 -16.80 5.56
CA GLU A 34 -7.82 -17.11 6.75
C GLU A 34 -6.54 -16.27 6.77
N VAL A 35 -6.08 -15.95 7.99
CA VAL A 35 -4.80 -15.27 8.23
C VAL A 35 -3.93 -16.21 9.02
N LEU A 36 -2.78 -16.58 8.46
CA LEU A 36 -1.79 -17.46 9.07
C LEU A 36 -0.51 -16.66 9.37
N ARG A 37 0.16 -16.97 10.47
CA ARG A 37 1.46 -16.38 10.79
C ARG A 37 2.53 -17.05 9.92
N CYS A 38 3.38 -16.26 9.26
CA CYS A 38 4.44 -16.82 8.41
C CYS A 38 5.43 -17.69 9.19
N GLU A 39 5.69 -17.36 10.45
CA GLU A 39 6.65 -18.07 11.31
C GLU A 39 6.18 -19.48 11.72
N ASP A 40 4.88 -19.77 11.63
CA ASP A 40 4.33 -21.08 11.99
C ASP A 40 4.58 -22.16 10.90
N PHE A 41 5.12 -21.78 9.74
CA PHE A 41 5.32 -22.66 8.59
C PHE A 41 6.73 -22.54 8.02
N GLU A 42 7.36 -23.67 7.69
CA GLU A 42 8.71 -23.69 7.11
C GLU A 42 8.74 -23.06 5.70
N SER A 43 7.67 -23.26 4.94
CA SER A 43 7.56 -22.75 3.57
C SER A 43 6.19 -22.20 3.24
N LEU A 44 6.12 -21.36 2.20
CA LEU A 44 4.86 -20.91 1.63
C LEU A 44 3.98 -22.07 1.20
N SER A 45 4.58 -23.11 0.59
CA SER A 45 3.82 -24.29 0.14
C SER A 45 3.15 -25.05 1.29
N ASP A 46 3.80 -25.11 2.45
CA ASP A 46 3.23 -25.76 3.64
C ASP A 46 2.06 -24.94 4.21
N ALA A 47 2.20 -23.62 4.27
CA ALA A 47 1.12 -22.72 4.67
C ALA A 47 -0.11 -22.85 3.75
N VAL A 48 0.11 -22.92 2.42
CA VAL A 48 -0.97 -23.10 1.44
C VAL A 48 -1.64 -24.47 1.59
N ARG A 49 -0.86 -25.55 1.74
CA ARG A 49 -1.42 -26.91 1.95
C ARG A 49 -2.25 -26.98 3.22
N PHE A 50 -1.76 -26.39 4.31
CA PHE A 50 -2.50 -26.29 5.56
C PHE A 50 -3.81 -25.53 5.38
N TYR A 51 -3.77 -24.36 4.72
CA TYR A 51 -4.95 -23.57 4.40
C TYR A 51 -5.98 -24.39 3.59
N LEU A 52 -5.54 -25.01 2.49
CA LEU A 52 -6.42 -25.83 1.64
C LEU A 52 -6.99 -27.04 2.39
N SER A 53 -6.26 -27.62 3.34
CA SER A 53 -6.76 -28.73 4.15
C SER A 53 -7.93 -28.32 5.04
N LYS A 54 -7.91 -27.09 5.58
CA LYS A 54 -9.02 -26.52 6.37
C LYS A 54 -10.26 -26.24 5.51
N CYS A 55 -10.06 -25.82 4.26
CA CYS A 55 -11.16 -25.46 3.36
C CYS A 55 -11.80 -26.66 2.65
N LYS A 56 -11.29 -27.89 2.85
CA LYS A 56 -11.75 -29.10 2.13
C LYS A 56 -13.27 -29.37 2.24
N GLU A 57 -13.87 -29.07 3.38
CA GLU A 57 -15.31 -29.27 3.59
C GLU A 57 -16.16 -28.29 2.77
N SER A 58 -15.63 -27.12 2.47
CA SER A 58 -16.27 -26.06 1.69
C SER A 58 -15.96 -26.16 0.18
N LEU A 59 -14.89 -26.88 -0.19
CA LEU A 59 -14.42 -26.99 -1.56
C LEU A 59 -15.01 -28.19 -2.26
N LYS A 60 -15.91 -27.96 -3.22
CA LYS A 60 -16.35 -28.99 -4.17
C LYS A 60 -15.29 -29.32 -5.22
N LEU A 61 -14.37 -28.39 -5.52
CA LEU A 61 -13.33 -28.50 -6.55
C LEU A 61 -12.01 -27.92 -6.03
N HIS A 62 -10.88 -28.53 -6.40
CA HIS A 62 -9.55 -28.02 -6.11
C HIS A 62 -9.23 -26.80 -7.02
N PRO A 63 -8.68 -25.69 -6.49
CA PRO A 63 -8.27 -24.57 -7.33
C PRO A 63 -7.15 -24.97 -8.29
N ILE A 64 -7.29 -24.59 -9.55
CA ILE A 64 -6.27 -24.86 -10.60
C ILE A 64 -5.57 -23.56 -11.07
N TYR A 65 -6.03 -22.42 -10.60
CA TYR A 65 -5.42 -21.11 -10.84
C TYR A 65 -5.13 -20.44 -9.50
N GLY A 66 -3.98 -19.77 -9.39
CA GLY A 66 -3.61 -19.03 -8.19
C GLY A 66 -3.04 -17.65 -8.51
N SER A 67 -3.21 -16.70 -7.59
CA SER A 67 -2.58 -15.38 -7.63
C SER A 67 -2.14 -14.97 -6.23
N PHE A 68 -0.84 -14.72 -6.07
CA PHE A 68 -0.23 -14.35 -4.79
C PHE A 68 0.36 -12.94 -4.88
N ALA A 69 -0.14 -12.06 -4.05
CA ALA A 69 0.44 -10.75 -3.79
C ALA A 69 1.50 -10.89 -2.69
N VAL A 70 2.72 -10.43 -2.92
CA VAL A 70 3.84 -10.60 -1.98
C VAL A 70 4.53 -9.27 -1.70
N ALA A 71 4.87 -9.00 -0.44
CA ALA A 71 5.51 -7.77 0.00
C ALA A 71 7.03 -7.79 -0.30
N THR A 72 7.38 -8.02 -1.58
CA THR A 72 8.75 -7.99 -2.10
C THR A 72 8.74 -7.74 -3.60
N PRO A 73 9.77 -7.13 -4.20
CA PRO A 73 9.92 -7.04 -5.65
C PRO A 73 10.02 -8.41 -6.32
N ILE A 74 9.41 -8.57 -7.47
CA ILE A 74 9.48 -9.81 -8.28
C ILE A 74 10.44 -9.60 -9.44
N MET A 75 11.54 -10.36 -9.45
CA MET A 75 12.61 -10.27 -10.45
C MET A 75 12.92 -11.67 -11.04
N GLY A 76 11.92 -12.30 -11.65
CA GLY A 76 12.06 -13.66 -12.23
C GLY A 76 11.37 -14.73 -11.41
N ASP A 77 11.82 -15.99 -11.55
CA ASP A 77 11.16 -17.15 -10.93
C ASP A 77 11.44 -17.29 -9.43
N PHE A 78 12.62 -16.87 -8.98
CA PHE A 78 13.02 -17.00 -7.58
C PHE A 78 12.60 -15.78 -6.77
N VAL A 79 11.79 -16.00 -5.74
CA VAL A 79 11.28 -14.97 -4.84
C VAL A 79 11.89 -15.16 -3.46
N GLN A 80 12.51 -14.12 -2.94
CA GLN A 80 12.98 -14.02 -1.55
C GLN A 80 12.19 -12.93 -0.84
N MET A 81 11.45 -13.31 0.20
CA MET A 81 10.69 -12.35 0.99
C MET A 81 11.62 -11.41 1.76
N THR A 82 11.33 -10.11 1.75
CA THR A 82 12.17 -9.10 2.42
C THR A 82 12.06 -9.17 3.95
N ASN A 83 10.85 -9.45 4.45
CA ASN A 83 10.54 -9.32 5.89
C ASN A 83 10.04 -10.62 6.52
N ASN A 84 10.26 -11.78 5.88
CA ASN A 84 10.08 -13.09 6.47
C ASN A 84 11.10 -14.07 5.89
N HIS A 85 11.14 -15.31 6.40
CA HIS A 85 12.15 -16.31 6.02
C HIS A 85 11.82 -17.10 4.74
N TRP A 86 10.66 -16.89 4.14
CA TRP A 86 10.27 -17.68 2.97
C TRP A 86 11.06 -17.27 1.73
N THR A 87 11.55 -18.31 1.06
CA THR A 87 12.12 -18.24 -0.28
C THR A 87 11.49 -19.34 -1.12
N PHE A 88 11.14 -19.05 -2.37
CA PHE A 88 10.50 -20.04 -3.23
C PHE A 88 10.68 -19.73 -4.72
N SER A 89 10.66 -20.79 -5.54
CA SER A 89 10.49 -20.67 -6.99
C SER A 89 9.00 -20.67 -7.32
N ILE A 90 8.56 -19.75 -8.15
CA ILE A 90 7.16 -19.65 -8.60
C ILE A 90 6.74 -20.92 -9.30
N GLU A 91 7.59 -21.42 -10.20
CA GLU A 91 7.30 -22.63 -10.97
C GLU A 91 7.26 -23.89 -10.09
N THR A 92 8.23 -24.04 -9.16
CA THR A 92 8.19 -25.16 -8.21
C THR A 92 6.95 -25.10 -7.32
N THR A 93 6.59 -23.93 -6.83
CA THR A 93 5.37 -23.73 -6.01
C THR A 93 4.12 -24.07 -6.81
N ARG A 94 4.04 -23.61 -8.07
CA ARG A 94 2.94 -23.95 -8.98
C ARG A 94 2.76 -25.47 -9.12
N GLN A 95 3.86 -26.18 -9.36
CA GLN A 95 3.84 -27.65 -9.51
C GLN A 95 3.45 -28.36 -8.20
N CYS A 96 4.04 -27.97 -7.08
CA CYS A 96 3.75 -28.51 -5.76
C CYS A 96 2.27 -28.34 -5.34
N LEU A 97 1.63 -27.31 -5.81
CA LEU A 97 0.21 -27.02 -5.56
C LEU A 97 -0.72 -27.51 -6.66
N SER A 98 -0.18 -28.21 -7.68
CA SER A 98 -0.93 -28.72 -8.84
C SER A 98 -1.74 -27.67 -9.59
N LEU A 99 -1.24 -26.42 -9.63
CA LEU A 99 -1.88 -25.31 -10.32
C LEU A 99 -1.51 -25.33 -11.81
N LYS A 100 -2.47 -25.04 -12.68
CA LYS A 100 -2.21 -24.78 -14.12
C LYS A 100 -1.42 -23.50 -14.31
N LYS A 101 -1.75 -22.46 -13.51
CA LYS A 101 -1.07 -21.16 -13.50
C LYS A 101 -0.99 -20.63 -12.08
N LEU A 102 0.15 -20.09 -11.73
CA LEU A 102 0.38 -19.27 -10.53
C LEU A 102 0.93 -17.93 -10.98
N LEU A 103 0.16 -16.87 -10.72
CA LEU A 103 0.61 -15.49 -10.90
C LEU A 103 1.16 -14.99 -9.55
N VAL A 104 2.40 -14.51 -9.52
CA VAL A 104 2.96 -13.86 -8.34
C VAL A 104 3.26 -12.41 -8.69
N ILE A 105 2.73 -11.50 -7.91
CA ILE A 105 2.87 -10.04 -8.10
C ILE A 105 3.27 -9.37 -6.80
N ASN A 106 3.88 -8.20 -6.90
CA ASN A 106 4.14 -7.37 -5.74
C ASN A 106 2.81 -6.92 -5.08
N ASP A 107 2.79 -6.73 -3.76
CA ASP A 107 1.59 -6.33 -2.98
C ASP A 107 1.02 -4.98 -3.43
N PHE A 108 1.87 -4.00 -3.82
CA PHE A 108 1.41 -2.72 -4.36
C PHE A 108 0.85 -2.83 -5.77
N VAL A 109 1.32 -3.79 -6.56
CA VAL A 109 0.69 -4.14 -7.85
C VAL A 109 -0.72 -4.69 -7.61
N ALA A 110 -0.89 -5.57 -6.63
CA ALA A 110 -2.22 -6.06 -6.24
C ALA A 110 -3.13 -4.93 -5.75
N GLN A 111 -2.63 -4.04 -4.89
CA GLN A 111 -3.39 -2.88 -4.44
C GLN A 111 -3.83 -1.98 -5.62
N ALA A 112 -2.96 -1.77 -6.61
CA ALA A 112 -3.33 -1.02 -7.81
C ALA A 112 -4.47 -1.70 -8.60
N TYR A 113 -4.41 -3.01 -8.80
CA TYR A 113 -5.52 -3.74 -9.44
C TYR A 113 -6.82 -3.61 -8.64
N ALA A 114 -6.75 -3.65 -7.30
CA ALA A 114 -7.93 -3.50 -6.44
C ALA A 114 -8.67 -2.18 -6.66
N ILE A 115 -7.95 -1.07 -6.92
CA ILE A 115 -8.53 0.26 -7.17
C ILE A 115 -9.57 0.22 -8.29
N SER A 116 -9.38 -0.61 -9.32
CA SER A 116 -10.32 -0.70 -10.45
C SER A 116 -11.73 -1.20 -10.08
N ALA A 117 -11.87 -1.82 -8.92
CA ALA A 117 -13.11 -2.44 -8.46
C ALA A 117 -13.68 -1.83 -7.17
N MET A 118 -13.04 -0.78 -6.64
CA MET A 118 -13.52 -0.12 -5.42
C MET A 118 -14.81 0.64 -5.67
N GLN A 119 -15.69 0.57 -4.68
CA GLN A 119 -16.94 1.31 -4.64
C GLN A 119 -16.77 2.60 -3.82
N GLU A 120 -17.72 3.52 -3.91
CA GLU A 120 -17.67 4.79 -3.16
C GLU A 120 -17.49 4.59 -1.65
N ASN A 121 -18.13 3.58 -1.08
CA ASN A 121 -18.01 3.25 0.36
C ASN A 121 -16.63 2.70 0.76
N ASP A 122 -15.82 2.25 -0.20
CA ASP A 122 -14.45 1.78 0.04
C ASP A 122 -13.45 2.95 0.10
N LEU A 123 -13.90 4.18 -0.21
CA LEU A 123 -13.05 5.34 -0.44
C LEU A 123 -13.51 6.56 0.38
N ALA A 124 -12.55 7.31 0.92
CA ALA A 124 -12.81 8.64 1.46
C ALA A 124 -12.11 9.69 0.59
N GLN A 125 -12.88 10.57 -0.06
CA GLN A 125 -12.33 11.62 -0.92
C GLN A 125 -11.76 12.78 -0.08
N ILE A 126 -10.57 13.24 -0.47
CA ILE A 126 -9.84 14.35 0.15
C ILE A 126 -9.63 15.45 -0.91
N GLY A 127 -10.68 16.18 -1.22
CA GLY A 127 -10.65 17.24 -2.23
C GLY A 127 -10.60 16.73 -3.67
N GLY A 128 -10.43 17.65 -4.62
CA GLY A 128 -10.52 17.39 -6.05
C GLY A 128 -11.94 17.39 -6.57
N ILE A 129 -12.10 17.26 -7.89
CA ILE A 129 -13.41 17.36 -8.56
C ILE A 129 -13.87 15.98 -9.01
N LYS A 130 -13.32 15.47 -10.11
CA LYS A 130 -13.72 14.20 -10.72
C LYS A 130 -12.54 13.51 -11.37
N CYS A 131 -12.50 12.18 -11.24
CA CYS A 131 -11.52 11.36 -11.96
C CYS A 131 -11.77 11.35 -13.46
N GLU A 132 -10.72 11.49 -14.26
CA GLU A 132 -10.77 11.15 -15.68
C GLU A 132 -10.61 9.63 -15.84
N ILE A 133 -11.57 8.98 -16.47
CA ILE A 133 -11.71 7.50 -16.47
C ILE A 133 -10.45 6.81 -17.02
N ASN A 134 -9.91 7.24 -18.15
CA ASN A 134 -8.78 6.59 -18.84
C ASN A 134 -7.42 7.23 -18.51
N ALA A 135 -7.39 8.21 -17.60
CA ALA A 135 -6.13 8.81 -17.17
C ALA A 135 -5.41 7.91 -16.13
N PRO A 136 -4.08 7.99 -16.05
CA PRO A 136 -3.32 7.28 -15.03
C PRO A 136 -3.84 7.56 -13.61
N LYS A 137 -3.85 6.54 -12.77
CA LYS A 137 -4.12 6.62 -11.35
C LYS A 137 -2.83 6.37 -10.59
N ALA A 138 -2.49 7.25 -9.64
CA ALA A 138 -1.33 7.07 -8.76
C ALA A 138 -1.77 6.38 -7.48
N ILE A 139 -1.05 5.34 -7.07
CA ILE A 139 -1.30 4.58 -5.85
C ILE A 139 -0.09 4.75 -4.94
N LEU A 140 -0.31 5.28 -3.74
CA LEU A 140 0.71 5.45 -2.72
C LEU A 140 0.23 4.80 -1.42
N GLY A 141 1.13 4.20 -0.65
CA GLY A 141 0.71 3.56 0.59
C GLY A 141 1.76 3.62 1.69
N PRO A 142 1.65 4.61 2.59
CA PRO A 142 2.44 4.60 3.80
C PRO A 142 1.96 3.48 4.75
N GLY A 143 2.91 2.62 5.13
CA GLY A 143 2.71 1.48 6.01
C GLY A 143 3.97 1.17 6.81
N THR A 144 4.42 -0.08 6.82
CA THR A 144 5.76 -0.46 7.31
C THR A 144 6.85 0.24 6.50
N GLY A 145 6.67 0.26 5.17
CA GLY A 145 7.41 1.04 4.20
C GLY A 145 6.50 2.02 3.45
N LEU A 146 6.92 2.41 2.24
CA LEU A 146 6.16 3.29 1.35
C LEU A 146 6.14 2.73 -0.07
N GLY A 147 5.05 2.08 -0.44
CA GLY A 147 4.86 1.61 -1.80
C GLY A 147 4.30 2.70 -2.72
N VAL A 148 4.68 2.61 -3.99
CA VAL A 148 4.16 3.47 -5.07
C VAL A 148 3.97 2.63 -6.32
N SER A 149 2.80 2.74 -6.95
CA SER A 149 2.48 2.10 -8.23
C SER A 149 1.55 2.96 -9.07
N THR A 150 1.32 2.57 -10.31
CA THR A 150 0.44 3.29 -11.24
C THR A 150 -0.50 2.31 -11.91
N LEU A 151 -1.79 2.65 -11.95
CA LEU A 151 -2.79 1.91 -12.71
C LEU A 151 -3.23 2.70 -13.94
N ILE A 152 -3.22 2.05 -15.10
CA ILE A 152 -3.72 2.56 -16.37
C ILE A 152 -4.81 1.61 -16.85
N GLN A 153 -5.95 2.17 -17.23
CA GLN A 153 -7.02 1.43 -17.88
C GLN A 153 -6.98 1.74 -19.38
N ASN A 154 -6.83 0.71 -20.21
CA ASN A 154 -6.84 0.83 -21.66
C ASN A 154 -8.27 0.95 -22.18
N ASN A 155 -8.42 1.42 -23.43
CA ASN A 155 -9.73 1.59 -24.08
C ASN A 155 -10.50 0.28 -24.27
N ASP A 156 -9.80 -0.86 -24.33
CA ASP A 156 -10.39 -2.21 -24.40
C ASP A 156 -10.83 -2.78 -23.05
N GLY A 157 -10.67 -1.98 -21.98
CA GLY A 157 -10.98 -2.35 -20.62
C GLY A 157 -9.88 -3.14 -19.89
N SER A 158 -8.80 -3.50 -20.59
CA SER A 158 -7.65 -4.15 -19.94
C SER A 158 -6.95 -3.19 -18.99
N LEU A 159 -6.36 -3.76 -17.94
CA LEU A 159 -5.65 -3.02 -16.89
C LEU A 159 -4.14 -3.24 -17.05
N LYS A 160 -3.39 -2.15 -17.02
CA LYS A 160 -1.94 -2.19 -16.95
C LYS A 160 -1.47 -1.53 -15.66
N VAL A 161 -0.79 -2.29 -14.81
CA VAL A 161 -0.12 -1.75 -13.63
C VAL A 161 1.36 -1.59 -13.94
N LEU A 162 1.89 -0.40 -13.65
CA LEU A 162 3.32 -0.12 -13.68
C LEU A 162 3.82 -0.21 -12.25
N PRO A 163 4.60 -1.24 -11.90
CA PRO A 163 5.25 -1.34 -10.61
C PRO A 163 6.29 -0.22 -10.48
N GLY A 164 6.46 0.31 -9.28
CA GLY A 164 7.44 1.35 -9.01
C GLY A 164 7.95 1.28 -7.59
N GLU A 165 9.19 1.75 -7.42
CA GLU A 165 9.86 1.91 -6.12
C GLU A 165 9.93 3.39 -5.72
N GLY A 166 8.84 4.12 -5.97
CA GLY A 166 8.75 5.57 -5.72
C GLY A 166 8.88 5.97 -4.25
N GLY A 167 8.76 5.03 -3.30
CA GLY A 167 9.09 5.28 -1.90
C GLY A 167 10.56 5.54 -1.67
N HIS A 168 11.43 5.06 -2.55
CA HIS A 168 12.88 5.19 -2.45
C HIS A 168 13.46 6.41 -3.19
N VAL A 169 12.64 7.26 -3.80
CA VAL A 169 13.10 8.55 -4.35
C VAL A 169 13.62 9.46 -3.25
N SER A 170 14.60 10.32 -3.57
CA SER A 170 15.11 11.32 -2.62
C SER A 170 13.99 12.29 -2.22
N PHE A 171 13.83 12.52 -0.92
CA PHE A 171 12.84 13.47 -0.44
C PHE A 171 13.38 14.91 -0.51
N ALA A 172 12.61 15.83 -1.06
CA ALA A 172 12.88 17.24 -1.10
C ALA A 172 12.05 17.96 -0.02
N PRO A 173 12.66 18.53 1.04
CA PRO A 173 11.95 19.30 2.06
C PRO A 173 11.42 20.61 1.49
N PHE A 174 10.23 21.03 1.95
CA PHE A 174 9.52 22.20 1.43
C PHE A 174 9.77 23.49 2.26
N ASP A 175 9.83 23.37 3.58
CA ASP A 175 9.93 24.49 4.51
C ASP A 175 11.04 24.27 5.56
N ASP A 176 11.30 25.29 6.40
CA ASP A 176 12.35 25.24 7.41
C ASP A 176 12.16 24.11 8.42
N LEU A 177 10.91 23.75 8.72
CA LEU A 177 10.60 22.62 9.63
C LEU A 177 10.98 21.29 8.99
N GLU A 178 10.61 21.11 7.75
CA GLU A 178 10.99 19.90 6.97
C GLU A 178 12.50 19.85 6.71
N ILE A 179 13.16 20.99 6.51
CA ILE A 179 14.63 21.07 6.40
C ILE A 179 15.30 20.58 7.70
N LEU A 180 14.80 21.01 8.86
CA LEU A 180 15.31 20.53 10.16
C LEU A 180 15.13 19.01 10.30
N VAL A 181 13.96 18.50 9.98
CA VAL A 181 13.66 17.05 10.02
C VAL A 181 14.54 16.29 9.03
N TRP A 182 14.73 16.80 7.82
CA TRP A 182 15.59 16.21 6.79
C TRP A 182 17.06 16.20 7.22
N GLN A 183 17.58 17.27 7.81
CA GLN A 183 18.96 17.33 8.35
C GLN A 183 19.16 16.29 9.45
N TYR A 184 18.16 16.08 10.32
CA TYR A 184 18.21 15.04 11.33
C TYR A 184 18.25 13.65 10.71
N ALA A 185 17.44 13.38 9.68
CA ALA A 185 17.47 12.11 8.94
C ALA A 185 18.81 11.92 8.22
N ARG A 186 19.37 12.99 7.60
CA ARG A 186 20.65 12.95 6.90
C ARG A 186 21.83 12.63 7.84
N SER A 187 21.73 12.97 9.12
CA SER A 187 22.75 12.58 10.12
C SER A 187 22.72 11.07 10.44
N LYS A 188 21.62 10.37 10.11
CA LYS A 188 21.44 8.93 10.40
C LYS A 188 21.58 8.05 9.14
N PHE A 189 21.24 8.59 7.97
CA PHE A 189 21.15 7.82 6.72
C PHE A 189 21.96 8.48 5.60
N ASN A 190 22.67 7.67 4.82
CA ASN A 190 23.39 8.15 3.64
C ASN A 190 22.43 8.67 2.55
N HIS A 191 21.30 8.00 2.37
CA HIS A 191 20.23 8.40 1.46
C HIS A 191 18.94 8.64 2.26
N VAL A 192 18.36 9.84 2.11
CA VAL A 192 17.09 10.23 2.75
C VAL A 192 15.98 10.08 1.72
N SER A 193 15.39 8.90 1.67
CA SER A 193 14.26 8.62 0.79
C SER A 193 12.94 9.14 1.38
N ALA A 194 11.90 9.22 0.54
CA ALA A 194 10.55 9.55 0.97
C ALA A 194 10.03 8.58 2.04
N GLU A 195 10.33 7.28 1.91
CA GLU A 195 9.96 6.25 2.88
C GLU A 195 10.51 6.51 4.28
N ARG A 196 11.72 7.13 4.40
CA ARG A 196 12.29 7.47 5.71
C ARG A 196 11.38 8.33 6.55
N PHE A 197 10.50 9.12 5.93
CA PHE A 197 9.52 9.97 6.61
C PHE A 197 8.10 9.40 6.53
N LEU A 198 7.73 8.80 5.41
CA LEU A 198 6.36 8.41 5.09
C LEU A 198 6.12 6.93 5.35
N SER A 199 6.43 6.50 6.58
CA SER A 199 6.23 5.14 7.08
C SER A 199 5.97 5.17 8.58
N GLY A 200 5.68 4.02 9.20
CA GLY A 200 5.56 3.93 10.65
C GLY A 200 6.84 4.39 11.36
N SER A 201 8.00 3.90 10.93
CA SER A 201 9.30 4.35 11.46
C SER A 201 9.58 5.82 11.16
N GLY A 202 9.02 6.35 10.08
CA GLY A 202 9.11 7.76 9.70
C GLY A 202 8.41 8.68 10.68
N LEU A 203 7.25 8.31 11.19
CA LEU A 203 6.57 9.07 12.27
C LEU A 203 7.47 9.20 13.51
N VAL A 204 8.16 8.12 13.91
CA VAL A 204 9.11 8.16 15.02
C VAL A 204 10.30 9.07 14.69
N LEU A 205 10.85 8.99 13.47
CA LEU A 205 11.97 9.82 13.03
C LEU A 205 11.63 11.30 13.03
N ILE A 206 10.45 11.68 12.53
CA ILE A 206 9.95 13.07 12.56
C ILE A 206 9.81 13.53 14.01
N TYR A 207 9.18 12.73 14.87
CA TYR A 207 9.03 13.06 16.29
C TYR A 207 10.38 13.29 16.96
N GLU A 208 11.36 12.41 16.76
CA GLU A 208 12.71 12.56 17.32
C GLU A 208 13.40 13.86 16.87
N ALA A 209 13.27 14.20 15.59
CA ALA A 209 13.84 15.45 15.06
C ALA A 209 13.19 16.66 15.71
N LEU A 210 11.85 16.70 15.77
CA LEU A 210 11.09 17.80 16.35
C LEU A 210 11.30 17.95 17.85
N SER A 211 11.47 16.84 18.58
CA SER A 211 11.74 16.87 20.03
C SER A 211 13.07 17.53 20.40
N LYS A 212 13.99 17.69 19.44
CA LYS A 212 15.29 18.36 19.59
C LYS A 212 15.26 19.83 19.16
N ARG A 213 14.13 20.32 18.63
CA ARG A 213 13.99 21.69 18.16
C ARG A 213 14.11 22.67 19.34
N LYS A 214 14.89 23.73 19.14
CA LYS A 214 14.98 24.86 20.12
C LYS A 214 13.60 25.45 20.36
N GLY A 215 13.27 25.73 21.61
CA GLY A 215 11.98 26.26 22.04
C GLY A 215 10.94 25.18 22.42
N LEU A 216 11.23 23.88 22.19
CA LEU A 216 10.37 22.78 22.62
C LEU A 216 10.96 21.99 23.80
N GLU A 217 11.98 22.51 24.48
CA GLU A 217 12.66 21.82 25.59
C GLU A 217 11.74 21.56 26.78
N LYS A 218 10.79 22.49 27.03
CA LYS A 218 9.84 22.44 28.16
C LYS A 218 8.52 21.75 27.84
N VAL A 219 8.33 21.33 26.57
CA VAL A 219 7.10 20.65 26.16
C VAL A 219 7.15 19.19 26.59
N ALA A 220 6.02 18.67 27.06
CA ALA A 220 5.89 17.24 27.42
C ALA A 220 6.30 16.33 26.26
N LYS A 221 7.18 15.38 26.54
CA LYS A 221 7.71 14.41 25.57
C LYS A 221 7.35 13.00 25.98
N LEU A 222 7.17 12.14 25.00
CA LEU A 222 7.02 10.71 25.20
C LEU A 222 8.33 10.12 25.75
N SER A 223 8.22 9.19 26.67
CA SER A 223 9.35 8.35 27.08
C SER A 223 9.80 7.45 25.92
N LYS A 224 11.02 6.93 26.00
CA LYS A 224 11.54 6.03 24.97
C LYS A 224 10.68 4.76 24.79
N ALA A 225 10.07 4.27 25.86
CA ALA A 225 9.19 3.10 25.83
C ALA A 225 7.83 3.38 25.16
N GLU A 226 7.35 4.63 25.21
CA GLU A 226 6.10 5.08 24.58
C GLU A 226 6.29 5.50 23.12
N LEU A 227 7.52 5.59 22.63
CA LEU A 227 7.81 6.13 21.31
C LEU A 227 7.50 5.11 20.20
N THR A 228 6.23 4.98 19.89
CA THR A 228 5.71 4.13 18.80
C THR A 228 4.84 4.95 17.85
N PRO A 229 4.71 4.56 16.56
CA PRO A 229 3.84 5.25 15.60
C PRO A 229 2.39 5.37 16.09
N GLN A 230 1.89 4.34 16.75
CA GLN A 230 0.53 4.29 17.29
C GLN A 230 0.34 5.33 18.39
N ILE A 231 1.22 5.34 19.40
CA ILE A 231 1.14 6.29 20.53
C ILE A 231 1.31 7.72 20.05
N ILE A 232 2.23 7.99 19.11
CA ILE A 232 2.39 9.34 18.51
C ILE A 232 1.06 9.79 17.89
N SER A 233 0.41 8.93 17.10
CA SER A 233 -0.86 9.26 16.45
C SER A 233 -1.98 9.47 17.46
N GLU A 234 -2.12 8.60 18.45
CA GLU A 234 -3.14 8.69 19.51
C GLU A 234 -2.98 9.98 20.34
N ARG A 235 -1.76 10.29 20.77
CA ARG A 235 -1.47 11.51 21.53
C ARG A 235 -1.65 12.78 20.70
N ALA A 236 -1.37 12.72 19.41
CA ALA A 236 -1.65 13.82 18.50
C ALA A 236 -3.15 14.13 18.39
N LEU A 237 -3.99 13.10 18.34
CA LEU A 237 -5.44 13.24 18.24
C LEU A 237 -6.08 13.71 19.56
N ASN A 238 -5.57 13.25 20.70
CA ASN A 238 -6.06 13.65 22.01
C ASN A 238 -5.68 15.08 22.40
N GLY A 239 -4.70 15.69 21.70
CA GLY A 239 -4.28 17.06 21.94
C GLY A 239 -3.32 17.28 23.13
N ASP A 240 -2.97 16.21 23.87
CA ASP A 240 -2.18 16.29 25.11
C ASP A 240 -0.69 16.56 24.87
N TYR A 241 -0.21 16.27 23.65
CA TYR A 241 1.21 16.36 23.30
C TYR A 241 1.41 17.20 22.03
N PRO A 242 1.75 18.50 22.15
CA PRO A 242 1.95 19.37 20.98
C PRO A 242 2.99 18.86 19.98
N ILE A 243 4.05 18.17 20.44
CA ILE A 243 5.06 17.57 19.55
C ILE A 243 4.44 16.43 18.71
N CYS A 244 3.57 15.61 19.29
CA CYS A 244 2.89 14.53 18.55
C CYS A 244 1.98 15.14 17.46
N ARG A 245 1.25 16.21 17.79
CA ARG A 245 0.42 16.93 16.83
C ARG A 245 1.26 17.50 15.69
N LEU A 246 2.34 18.19 16.01
CA LEU A 246 3.27 18.74 15.02
C LEU A 246 3.90 17.63 14.16
N THR A 247 4.20 16.47 14.75
CA THR A 247 4.70 15.30 14.03
C THR A 247 3.70 14.83 12.99
N LEU A 248 2.42 14.68 13.37
CA LEU A 248 1.37 14.21 12.49
C LEU A 248 1.06 15.23 11.37
N ASP A 249 1.05 16.54 11.70
CA ASP A 249 0.92 17.63 10.72
C ASP A 249 2.06 17.61 9.69
N THR A 250 3.31 17.43 10.17
CA THR A 250 4.50 17.35 9.31
C THR A 250 4.43 16.12 8.39
N PHE A 251 4.07 14.96 8.94
CA PHE A 251 3.87 13.75 8.16
C PHE A 251 2.83 13.93 7.05
N CYS A 252 1.67 14.52 7.37
CA CYS A 252 0.62 14.81 6.39
C CYS A 252 1.08 15.79 5.31
N SER A 253 1.84 16.83 5.69
CA SER A 253 2.43 17.80 4.76
C SER A 253 3.42 17.13 3.81
N MET A 254 4.35 16.37 4.33
CA MET A 254 5.34 15.61 3.53
C MET A 254 4.66 14.63 2.57
N LEU A 255 3.60 13.96 3.02
CA LEU A 255 2.81 13.06 2.16
C LEU A 255 2.11 13.85 1.05
N GLY A 256 1.59 15.04 1.34
CA GLY A 256 1.02 15.94 0.34
C GLY A 256 2.04 16.34 -0.73
N THR A 257 3.27 16.64 -0.34
CA THR A 257 4.38 16.95 -1.25
C THR A 257 4.65 15.77 -2.20
N LEU A 258 4.87 14.56 -1.65
CA LEU A 258 5.16 13.37 -2.47
C LEU A 258 4.00 13.00 -3.38
N ALA A 259 2.77 12.99 -2.85
CA ALA A 259 1.58 12.67 -3.63
C ALA A 259 1.40 13.62 -4.84
N ALA A 260 1.70 14.93 -4.63
CA ALA A 260 1.69 15.90 -5.71
C ALA A 260 2.80 15.65 -6.74
N ASP A 261 4.02 15.31 -6.31
CA ASP A 261 5.15 15.02 -7.20
C ASP A 261 4.86 13.79 -8.07
N VAL A 262 4.33 12.74 -7.47
CA VAL A 262 3.90 11.53 -8.21
C VAL A 262 2.75 11.86 -9.16
N ALA A 263 1.74 12.63 -8.73
CA ALA A 263 0.62 13.03 -9.58
C ALA A 263 1.06 13.86 -10.79
N LEU A 264 2.00 14.79 -10.61
CA LEU A 264 2.56 15.59 -11.70
C LEU A 264 3.41 14.75 -12.65
N THR A 265 4.26 13.87 -12.11
CA THR A 265 5.16 13.01 -12.90
C THR A 265 4.38 12.05 -13.80
N LEU A 266 3.27 11.51 -13.29
CA LEU A 266 2.45 10.53 -14.00
C LEU A 266 1.30 11.17 -14.81
N GLY A 267 1.02 12.45 -14.62
CA GLY A 267 -0.21 13.05 -15.13
C GLY A 267 -1.47 12.37 -14.58
N ALA A 268 -1.49 12.06 -13.28
CA ALA A 268 -2.46 11.17 -12.63
C ALA A 268 -3.86 11.81 -12.49
N ARG A 269 -4.47 12.24 -13.58
CA ARG A 269 -5.82 12.83 -13.61
C ARG A 269 -6.93 11.82 -13.30
N GLY A 270 -6.61 10.52 -13.34
CA GLY A 270 -7.48 9.46 -12.86
C GLY A 270 -7.58 9.36 -11.34
N GLY A 271 -6.86 10.24 -10.61
CA GLY A 271 -6.88 10.35 -9.16
C GLY A 271 -5.62 9.80 -8.49
N VAL A 272 -5.44 10.20 -7.24
CA VAL A 272 -4.41 9.66 -6.32
C VAL A 272 -5.11 8.83 -5.26
N TYR A 273 -4.63 7.61 -5.04
CA TYR A 273 -5.21 6.66 -4.09
C TYR A 273 -4.20 6.37 -2.98
N LEU A 274 -4.54 6.76 -1.76
CA LEU A 274 -3.72 6.55 -0.57
C LEU A 274 -4.14 5.24 0.09
N CYS A 275 -3.30 4.24 -0.06
CA CYS A 275 -3.46 2.91 0.51
C CYS A 275 -2.68 2.78 1.82
N GLY A 276 -2.65 1.57 2.41
CA GLY A 276 -1.91 1.27 3.62
C GLY A 276 -2.68 1.56 4.91
N GLY A 277 -2.15 1.04 6.01
CA GLY A 277 -2.87 1.01 7.29
C GLY A 277 -2.65 2.23 8.20
N ILE A 278 -1.86 3.24 7.81
CA ILE A 278 -1.56 4.39 8.67
C ILE A 278 -2.71 5.40 8.64
N ILE A 279 -3.06 5.91 7.45
CA ILE A 279 -4.02 7.02 7.28
C ILE A 279 -5.45 6.65 7.74
N PRO A 280 -6.00 5.45 7.45
CA PRO A 280 -7.34 5.10 7.90
C PRO A 280 -7.55 5.18 9.41
N ARG A 281 -6.49 5.04 10.23
CA ARG A 281 -6.56 5.12 11.69
C ARG A 281 -6.89 6.51 12.22
N PHE A 282 -6.64 7.55 11.42
CA PHE A 282 -6.93 8.95 11.77
C PHE A 282 -7.59 9.70 10.62
N ILE A 283 -8.48 9.04 9.88
CA ILE A 283 -9.09 9.57 8.66
C ILE A 283 -9.80 10.91 8.88
N ASP A 284 -10.51 11.09 10.00
CA ASP A 284 -11.24 12.32 10.28
C ASP A 284 -10.30 13.51 10.52
N TYR A 285 -9.18 13.27 11.20
CA TYR A 285 -8.10 14.24 11.28
C TYR A 285 -7.47 14.51 9.92
N PHE A 286 -7.19 13.46 9.12
CA PHE A 286 -6.54 13.58 7.83
C PHE A 286 -7.31 14.48 6.86
N LYS A 287 -8.64 14.42 6.88
CA LYS A 287 -9.51 15.32 6.08
C LYS A 287 -9.26 16.79 6.33
N THR A 288 -8.87 17.16 7.55
CA THR A 288 -8.62 18.56 7.97
C THR A 288 -7.15 18.88 8.12
N SER A 289 -6.27 17.91 7.88
CA SER A 289 -4.81 18.06 7.99
C SER A 289 -4.24 18.96 6.89
N PRO A 290 -2.99 19.40 7.01
CA PRO A 290 -2.33 20.20 5.98
C PRO A 290 -2.04 19.44 4.67
N PHE A 291 -2.38 18.14 4.57
CA PHE A 291 -2.14 17.31 3.39
C PHE A 291 -2.65 17.94 2.10
N ARG A 292 -3.95 18.32 2.05
CA ARG A 292 -4.56 18.81 0.81
C ARG A 292 -4.00 20.16 0.38
N ALA A 293 -3.83 21.07 1.30
CA ALA A 293 -3.20 22.37 1.04
C ALA A 293 -1.78 22.21 0.47
N ARG A 294 -0.98 21.31 1.06
CA ARG A 294 0.37 21.02 0.59
C ARG A 294 0.37 20.32 -0.78
N PHE A 295 -0.55 19.39 -1.03
CA PHE A 295 -0.71 18.74 -2.34
C PHE A 295 -0.94 19.75 -3.47
N GLU A 296 -1.72 20.81 -3.21
CA GLU A 296 -1.99 21.86 -4.18
C GLU A 296 -0.88 22.92 -4.28
N THR A 297 0.04 22.97 -3.31
CA THR A 297 1.10 23.98 -3.28
C THR A 297 2.26 23.62 -4.21
N LYS A 298 2.04 23.74 -5.52
CA LYS A 298 3.04 23.48 -6.57
C LYS A 298 3.13 24.65 -7.59
N GLY A 299 3.13 25.89 -7.07
CA GLY A 299 3.27 27.10 -7.89
C GLY A 299 2.22 27.15 -9.02
N ARG A 300 2.65 27.36 -10.24
CA ARG A 300 1.75 27.44 -11.41
C ARG A 300 0.94 26.18 -11.69
N MET A 301 1.33 25.02 -11.13
CA MET A 301 0.61 23.74 -11.27
C MET A 301 -0.44 23.53 -10.18
N GLY A 302 -0.64 24.46 -9.27
CA GLY A 302 -1.62 24.35 -8.19
C GLY A 302 -3.04 24.09 -8.70
N ALA A 303 -3.51 24.87 -9.69
CA ALA A 303 -4.85 24.66 -10.27
C ALA A 303 -5.02 23.27 -10.94
N PHE A 304 -3.97 22.75 -11.57
CA PHE A 304 -3.97 21.38 -12.12
C PHE A 304 -4.16 20.35 -11.01
N LEU A 305 -3.41 20.45 -9.92
CA LEU A 305 -3.50 19.55 -8.78
C LEU A 305 -4.82 19.69 -8.02
N ALA A 306 -5.35 20.92 -7.90
CA ALA A 306 -6.64 21.16 -7.27
C ALA A 306 -7.80 20.41 -7.95
N SER A 307 -7.70 20.14 -9.25
CA SER A 307 -8.69 19.37 -9.98
C SER A 307 -8.60 17.86 -9.71
N ILE A 308 -7.41 17.34 -9.33
CA ILE A 308 -7.17 15.91 -9.15
C ILE A 308 -7.77 15.44 -7.81
N PRO A 309 -8.69 14.47 -7.83
CA PRO A 309 -9.21 13.89 -6.60
C PRO A 309 -8.16 13.01 -5.92
N VAL A 310 -8.11 13.10 -4.60
CA VAL A 310 -7.33 12.19 -3.76
C VAL A 310 -8.30 11.35 -2.95
N HIS A 311 -8.08 10.04 -2.90
CA HIS A 311 -8.91 9.09 -2.16
C HIS A 311 -8.06 8.34 -1.15
N VAL A 312 -8.55 8.22 0.08
CA VAL A 312 -8.03 7.27 1.06
C VAL A 312 -8.79 5.97 0.93
N VAL A 313 -8.07 4.86 0.76
CA VAL A 313 -8.65 3.53 0.69
C VAL A 313 -8.99 3.05 2.09
N LEU A 314 -10.27 2.76 2.35
CA LEU A 314 -10.81 2.31 3.63
C LEU A 314 -11.00 0.78 3.68
N LYS A 315 -10.98 0.12 2.53
CA LYS A 315 -11.15 -1.34 2.42
C LYS A 315 -10.03 -2.07 3.17
N LYS A 316 -10.42 -3.02 4.04
CA LYS A 316 -9.47 -3.71 4.95
C LYS A 316 -8.56 -4.74 4.26
N THR A 317 -8.98 -5.32 3.14
CA THR A 317 -8.29 -6.44 2.50
C THR A 317 -8.16 -6.27 0.98
N PRO A 318 -7.63 -5.13 0.50
CA PRO A 318 -7.55 -4.88 -0.95
C PRO A 318 -6.59 -5.85 -1.67
N GLY A 319 -5.60 -6.42 -0.97
CA GLY A 319 -4.60 -7.31 -1.56
C GLY A 319 -5.21 -8.58 -2.19
N LEU A 320 -6.17 -9.24 -1.52
CA LEU A 320 -6.84 -10.42 -2.09
C LEU A 320 -7.68 -10.06 -3.32
N ASP A 321 -8.49 -8.97 -3.23
CA ASP A 321 -9.27 -8.52 -4.39
C ASP A 321 -8.37 -8.22 -5.58
N GLY A 322 -7.28 -7.51 -5.33
CA GLY A 322 -6.30 -7.14 -6.36
C GLY A 322 -5.63 -8.35 -6.99
N ALA A 323 -5.26 -9.35 -6.18
CA ALA A 323 -4.70 -10.60 -6.68
C ALA A 323 -5.69 -11.33 -7.62
N GLY A 324 -6.99 -11.37 -7.26
CA GLY A 324 -8.04 -11.95 -8.10
C GLY A 324 -8.23 -11.20 -9.41
N ILE A 325 -8.26 -9.85 -9.35
CA ILE A 325 -8.40 -8.99 -10.55
C ILE A 325 -7.17 -9.10 -11.45
N ALA A 326 -5.97 -9.15 -10.89
CA ALA A 326 -4.74 -9.35 -11.65
C ALA A 326 -4.76 -10.67 -12.42
N LEU A 327 -5.18 -11.75 -11.77
CA LEU A 327 -5.33 -13.06 -12.40
C LEU A 327 -6.39 -13.04 -13.49
N GLU A 328 -7.53 -12.41 -13.25
CA GLU A 328 -8.58 -12.25 -14.27
C GLU A 328 -8.08 -11.47 -15.50
N ASN A 329 -7.42 -10.33 -15.26
CA ASN A 329 -6.82 -9.53 -16.32
C ASN A 329 -5.80 -10.35 -17.13
N TYR A 330 -4.93 -11.10 -16.46
CA TYR A 330 -3.97 -12.01 -17.10
C TYR A 330 -4.66 -13.07 -17.97
N LEU A 331 -5.66 -13.78 -17.43
CA LEU A 331 -6.36 -14.84 -18.15
C LEU A 331 -7.18 -14.35 -19.36
N LEU A 332 -7.62 -13.08 -19.35
CA LEU A 332 -8.42 -12.50 -20.43
C LEU A 332 -7.57 -11.88 -21.55
N HIS A 333 -6.45 -11.24 -21.18
CA HIS A 333 -5.72 -10.36 -22.10
C HIS A 333 -4.32 -10.86 -22.44
N ASP A 334 -3.63 -11.54 -21.50
CA ASP A 334 -2.31 -12.11 -21.75
C ASP A 334 -2.44 -13.51 -22.39
N LYS A 335 -3.09 -13.57 -23.53
CA LYS A 335 -3.01 -14.78 -24.37
C LYS A 335 -1.62 -14.80 -24.99
N ILE A 336 -0.75 -15.66 -24.45
CA ILE A 336 0.47 -16.11 -25.12
C ILE A 336 0.08 -17.01 -26.30
#